data_8aa1389bb7f80824153c1e32120a36c6
#
_entry.id   8aa1389bb7f80824153c1e32120a36c6
#
_cell.length_a   1.000
_cell.length_b   1.000
_cell.length_c   1.000
_cell.angle_alpha   90.00
_cell.angle_beta   90.00
_cell.angle_gamma   90.00
#
_symmetry.space_group_name_H-M   'P 1'
#
loop_
_entity.id
_entity.type
_entity.pdbx_description
1 polymer ?
#
loop_
_entity_poly.entity_id
_entity_poly.type
_entity_poly.pdbx_seq_one_letter_code
_entity_poly.pdbx_strand_id
1 'polypeptide(L)'
;MKNILIILISFPLFIFGQNQTVGLFQYDTGSFDGYTLFSPSETTYLIDNCGKLVHSWQSNYNPGNSAYLLEDGSLLRTCRISNSIFSGGGSGGRIEKTDWNNNLLWSYDFSNTTYHQHHDIEPMPNGNILVLCWEYKSLIDVILSGRDPSSLADNELWPTYVLEVQPQGNNGINIVWEWHLWDHLVQDFDPSKMNYGTVANHPELLDINFYGGNGKNDWLHCNSIDYNEELDQIVIGSRALSEFYIIDHSTTTAEAATHSGGNSGKGGDILYRWGNPIGYNSGTAADQQLFGQHNVHWIDESFEDGGKLMLFNNGQGRGFSSIDIISPPTDINGNYFLNTNTFGPISAEWTYTDPNPPNFYASYISGAQRLQNGNTLICDGAHGTFFEIDSTDTQVWKYINPIVNSVPLAQGDNIPTSNNGWANATFRCTRYSPNYSAFTGRNLTPGPFIELNPLLSNCQMLSAIDEYQITNQNRSLLYITDILGRKITTKYNTPLFYIYDDGTVERKIIIE
;
A
#
# COMPACT_ATOMS: atom_id res chain seq x y z
N MET A 1 15.43 78.12 15.69
CA MET A 1 15.17 76.95 14.84
C MET A 1 15.53 75.67 15.62
N LYS A 2 14.52 74.86 16.01
CA LYS A 2 14.79 73.64 16.77
C LYS A 2 14.92 72.47 15.74
N ASN A 3 16.11 71.86 15.67
CA ASN A 3 16.37 70.73 14.83
C ASN A 3 15.73 69.50 15.50
N ILE A 4 14.73 68.87 14.85
CA ILE A 4 14.14 67.57 15.24
C ILE A 4 15.02 66.54 14.60
N LEU A 5 15.72 65.71 15.40
CA LEU A 5 16.46 64.53 14.99
C LEU A 5 15.47 63.33 14.94
N ILE A 6 15.07 62.85 13.74
CA ILE A 6 14.29 61.67 13.57
C ILE A 6 15.24 60.46 13.53
N ILE A 7 15.26 59.65 14.60
CA ILE A 7 15.98 58.37 14.65
C ILE A 7 15.06 57.31 14.04
N LEU A 8 15.37 56.86 12.82
CA LEU A 8 14.77 55.67 12.21
C LEU A 8 15.36 54.43 12.88
N ILE A 9 14.58 53.79 13.76
CA ILE A 9 14.93 52.51 14.32
C ILE A 9 14.47 51.45 13.29
N SER A 10 15.41 50.93 12.50
CA SER A 10 15.18 49.74 11.67
C SER A 10 15.22 48.50 12.58
N PHE A 11 14.04 47.92 12.90
CA PHE A 11 13.99 46.59 13.45
C PHE A 11 14.28 45.58 12.32
N PRO A 12 15.28 44.70 12.49
CA PRO A 12 15.41 43.58 11.57
C PRO A 12 14.15 42.70 11.70
N LEU A 13 13.35 42.66 10.66
CA LEU A 13 12.32 41.62 10.50
C LEU A 13 13.07 40.31 10.34
N PHE A 14 13.17 39.53 11.43
CA PHE A 14 13.49 38.13 11.35
C PHE A 14 12.26 37.42 10.73
N ILE A 15 12.29 37.19 9.44
CA ILE A 15 11.38 36.28 8.79
C ILE A 15 11.84 34.89 9.23
N PHE A 16 11.25 34.35 10.28
CA PHE A 16 11.35 32.94 10.57
C PHE A 16 10.58 32.25 9.44
N GLY A 17 11.30 31.58 8.52
CA GLY A 17 10.67 30.69 7.57
C GLY A 17 9.83 29.69 8.36
N GLN A 18 8.56 29.52 8.00
CA GLN A 18 7.69 28.53 8.60
C GLN A 18 8.29 27.15 8.31
N ASN A 19 8.54 26.35 9.36
CA ASN A 19 9.05 24.99 9.17
C ASN A 19 7.96 24.14 8.53
N GLN A 20 8.33 23.41 7.48
CA GLN A 20 7.45 22.43 6.88
C GLN A 20 7.35 21.21 7.76
N THR A 21 6.12 20.76 8.08
CA THR A 21 5.85 19.62 8.94
C THR A 21 4.90 18.59 8.31
N VAL A 22 4.02 19.01 7.41
CA VAL A 22 3.03 18.19 6.72
C VAL A 22 2.86 18.62 5.26
N GLY A 23 2.06 17.91 4.48
CA GLY A 23 1.81 18.21 3.08
C GLY A 23 2.97 17.83 2.17
N LEU A 24 3.14 18.54 1.06
CA LEU A 24 4.13 18.25 0.02
C LEU A 24 5.53 18.72 0.41
N PHE A 25 6.48 17.80 0.51
CA PHE A 25 7.90 18.07 0.80
C PHE A 25 8.79 18.10 -0.44
N GLN A 26 8.46 17.29 -1.44
CA GLN A 26 9.27 17.16 -2.66
C GLN A 26 8.37 16.82 -3.85
N TYR A 27 8.63 17.48 -4.99
CA TYR A 27 7.99 17.16 -6.26
C TYR A 27 8.97 17.50 -7.39
N ASP A 28 9.69 16.48 -7.87
CA ASP A 28 10.71 16.61 -8.89
C ASP A 28 10.23 16.09 -10.24
N THR A 29 10.91 16.49 -11.31
CA THR A 29 10.73 15.92 -12.64
C THR A 29 11.10 14.44 -12.61
N GLY A 30 10.21 13.59 -13.14
CA GLY A 30 10.36 12.14 -13.07
C GLY A 30 9.38 11.47 -12.13
N SER A 31 8.72 12.22 -11.24
CA SER A 31 7.57 11.73 -10.48
C SER A 31 6.45 11.31 -11.43
N PHE A 32 5.80 10.19 -11.14
CA PHE A 32 4.62 9.73 -11.89
C PHE A 32 3.44 10.67 -11.67
N ASP A 33 2.91 11.24 -12.75
CA ASP A 33 1.70 12.06 -12.67
C ASP A 33 0.48 11.20 -12.35
N GLY A 34 -0.28 11.61 -11.34
CA GLY A 34 -1.41 10.82 -10.88
C GLY A 34 -2.13 11.37 -9.67
N TYR A 35 -3.09 10.59 -9.18
CA TYR A 35 -3.89 10.94 -8.02
C TYR A 35 -3.71 9.91 -6.92
N THR A 36 -3.38 10.36 -5.71
CA THR A 36 -3.10 9.47 -4.57
C THR A 36 -4.31 9.37 -3.66
N LEU A 37 -4.83 8.15 -3.49
CA LEU A 37 -5.91 7.79 -2.58
C LEU A 37 -5.34 7.33 -1.25
N PHE A 38 -5.91 7.79 -0.12
CA PHE A 38 -5.61 7.30 1.22
C PHE A 38 -6.77 7.56 2.18
N SER A 39 -6.90 6.71 3.21
CA SER A 39 -8.04 6.72 4.15
C SER A 39 -7.54 6.77 5.60
N PRO A 40 -7.17 7.96 6.12
CA PRO A 40 -6.60 8.10 7.47
C PRO A 40 -7.67 8.16 8.57
N SER A 41 -8.92 8.43 8.22
CA SER A 41 -10.04 8.65 9.14
C SER A 41 -11.36 8.25 8.48
N GLU A 42 -12.49 8.75 8.99
CA GLU A 42 -13.81 8.59 8.36
C GLU A 42 -13.86 9.16 6.93
N THR A 43 -12.95 10.08 6.61
CA THR A 43 -12.80 10.64 5.27
C THR A 43 -11.69 9.93 4.51
N THR A 44 -11.99 9.47 3.29
CA THR A 44 -11.02 9.02 2.30
C THR A 44 -10.73 10.16 1.34
N TYR A 45 -9.45 10.44 1.08
CA TYR A 45 -8.98 11.55 0.28
C TYR A 45 -8.37 11.08 -1.02
N LEU A 46 -8.61 11.80 -2.11
CA LEU A 46 -7.91 11.71 -3.39
C LEU A 46 -7.22 13.04 -3.64
N ILE A 47 -5.89 13.05 -3.70
CA ILE A 47 -5.06 14.25 -3.90
C ILE A 47 -4.29 14.19 -5.21
N ASP A 48 -3.95 15.36 -5.76
CA ASP A 48 -2.95 15.47 -6.84
C ASP A 48 -1.51 15.39 -6.28
N ASN A 49 -0.52 15.42 -7.16
CA ASN A 49 0.88 15.40 -6.76
C ASN A 49 1.33 16.61 -5.94
N CYS A 50 0.58 17.70 -5.97
CA CYS A 50 0.79 18.86 -5.10
C CYS A 50 0.21 18.72 -3.69
N GLY A 51 -0.56 17.66 -3.43
CA GLY A 51 -1.28 17.48 -2.17
C GLY A 51 -2.61 18.23 -2.10
N LYS A 52 -3.09 18.77 -3.24
CA LYS A 52 -4.39 19.44 -3.31
C LYS A 52 -5.50 18.42 -3.39
N LEU A 53 -6.60 18.69 -2.70
CA LEU A 53 -7.78 17.85 -2.69
C LEU A 53 -8.44 17.84 -4.08
N VAL A 54 -8.50 16.66 -4.71
CA VAL A 54 -9.23 16.43 -5.97
C VAL A 54 -10.64 15.92 -5.68
N HIS A 55 -10.74 14.97 -4.73
CA HIS A 55 -12.01 14.42 -4.30
C HIS A 55 -11.93 13.84 -2.89
N SER A 56 -13.10 13.63 -2.24
CA SER A 56 -13.18 12.94 -0.96
C SER A 56 -14.51 12.24 -0.77
N TRP A 57 -14.47 11.14 -0.01
CA TRP A 57 -15.66 10.38 0.42
C TRP A 57 -15.72 10.37 1.93
N GLN A 58 -16.91 10.58 2.47
CA GLN A 58 -17.18 10.58 3.91
C GLN A 58 -17.97 9.33 4.30
N SER A 59 -17.47 8.58 5.28
CA SER A 59 -18.19 7.49 5.93
C SER A 59 -18.60 7.89 7.35
N ASN A 60 -19.53 7.14 7.94
CA ASN A 60 -19.89 7.25 9.35
C ASN A 60 -18.99 6.38 10.25
N TYR A 61 -18.04 5.67 9.68
CA TYR A 61 -17.19 4.69 10.34
C TYR A 61 -15.72 5.05 10.18
N ASN A 62 -14.94 4.78 11.23
CA ASN A 62 -13.49 4.75 11.11
C ASN A 62 -13.04 3.71 10.08
N PRO A 63 -11.87 3.88 9.42
CA PRO A 63 -11.36 2.90 8.47
C PRO A 63 -11.14 1.54 9.14
N GLY A 64 -11.55 0.49 8.43
CA GLY A 64 -11.21 -0.90 8.74
C GLY A 64 -9.90 -1.33 8.07
N ASN A 65 -9.15 -0.40 7.53
CA ASN A 65 -7.83 -0.33 6.92
C ASN A 65 -7.84 -0.06 5.41
N SER A 66 -8.27 -1.02 4.54
CA SER A 66 -8.14 -0.89 3.09
C SER A 66 -9.24 -0.04 2.43
N ALA A 67 -8.87 0.61 1.32
CA ALA A 67 -9.78 1.38 0.47
C ALA A 67 -9.29 1.33 -0.98
N TYR A 68 -10.21 1.10 -1.93
CA TYR A 68 -9.96 0.95 -3.35
C TYR A 68 -10.88 1.84 -4.18
N LEU A 69 -10.32 2.61 -5.10
CA LEU A 69 -11.10 3.31 -6.12
C LEU A 69 -11.33 2.35 -7.29
N LEU A 70 -12.57 1.95 -7.51
CA LEU A 70 -12.92 1.02 -8.59
C LEU A 70 -13.01 1.73 -9.93
N GLU A 71 -12.91 0.99 -11.02
CA GLU A 71 -12.96 1.51 -12.40
C GLU A 71 -14.23 2.29 -12.72
N ASP A 72 -15.37 1.94 -12.12
CA ASP A 72 -16.63 2.64 -12.23
C ASP A 72 -16.65 3.99 -11.48
N GLY A 73 -15.60 4.28 -10.73
CA GLY A 73 -15.40 5.47 -9.91
C GLY A 73 -16.07 5.39 -8.55
N SER A 74 -16.55 4.22 -8.14
CA SER A 74 -16.99 4.01 -6.76
C SER A 74 -15.80 3.71 -5.85
N LEU A 75 -15.91 4.10 -4.59
CA LEU A 75 -14.99 3.74 -3.53
C LEU A 75 -15.48 2.47 -2.84
N LEU A 76 -14.65 1.42 -2.81
CA LEU A 76 -14.85 0.24 -1.97
C LEU A 76 -13.94 0.38 -0.75
N ARG A 77 -14.49 0.31 0.47
CA ARG A 77 -13.77 0.61 1.70
C ARG A 77 -14.17 -0.30 2.83
N THR A 78 -13.18 -0.81 3.57
CA THR A 78 -13.43 -1.47 4.85
C THR A 78 -13.68 -0.44 5.95
N CYS A 79 -14.58 -0.78 6.87
CA CYS A 79 -15.02 0.08 7.95
C CYS A 79 -14.96 -0.68 9.28
N ARG A 80 -14.55 0.01 10.35
CA ARG A 80 -14.44 -0.58 11.68
C ARG A 80 -15.80 -0.57 12.38
N ILE A 81 -16.25 -1.76 12.77
CA ILE A 81 -17.39 -1.95 13.68
C ILE A 81 -16.96 -2.79 14.88
N SER A 82 -17.69 -2.63 16.00
CA SER A 82 -17.37 -3.36 17.23
C SER A 82 -17.77 -4.84 17.12
N ASN A 83 -16.92 -5.72 17.66
CA ASN A 83 -17.22 -7.13 17.86
C ASN A 83 -16.82 -7.53 19.29
N SER A 84 -17.57 -8.44 19.92
CA SER A 84 -17.34 -8.84 21.31
C SER A 84 -16.30 -9.94 21.47
N ILE A 85 -15.96 -10.63 20.37
CA ILE A 85 -15.00 -11.74 20.34
C ILE A 85 -13.70 -11.24 19.71
N PHE A 86 -13.78 -10.76 18.49
CA PHE A 86 -12.62 -10.38 17.68
C PHE A 86 -12.20 -8.93 17.99
N SER A 87 -11.06 -8.76 18.65
CA SER A 87 -10.54 -7.45 19.08
C SER A 87 -9.08 -7.20 18.66
N GLY A 88 -8.57 -7.98 17.69
CA GLY A 88 -7.20 -7.87 17.17
C GLY A 88 -6.90 -6.55 16.44
N GLY A 89 -5.63 -6.26 16.24
CA GLY A 89 -5.19 -5.19 15.34
C GLY A 89 -5.71 -5.42 13.92
N GLY A 90 -6.09 -4.35 13.21
CA GLY A 90 -6.65 -4.48 11.85
C GLY A 90 -8.15 -4.83 11.79
N SER A 91 -8.85 -4.88 12.93
CA SER A 91 -10.30 -5.13 12.97
C SER A 91 -11.05 -4.14 12.08
N GLY A 92 -11.92 -4.69 11.21
CA GLY A 92 -12.82 -3.96 10.33
C GLY A 92 -14.28 -4.37 10.59
N GLY A 93 -14.77 -5.36 9.88
CA GLY A 93 -16.05 -6.00 10.07
C GLY A 93 -17.18 -5.51 9.17
N ARG A 94 -17.03 -4.37 8.51
CA ARG A 94 -17.99 -3.83 7.55
C ARG A 94 -17.28 -3.43 6.25
N ILE A 95 -17.95 -3.60 5.13
CA ILE A 95 -17.50 -3.10 3.82
C ILE A 95 -18.59 -2.18 3.26
N GLU A 96 -18.17 -1.04 2.70
CA GLU A 96 -19.03 -0.07 2.02
C GLU A 96 -18.56 0.16 0.59
N LYS A 97 -19.51 0.19 -0.36
CA LYS A 97 -19.32 0.70 -1.72
C LYS A 97 -20.09 2.00 -1.87
N THR A 98 -19.39 3.09 -2.18
CA THR A 98 -19.95 4.44 -2.25
C THR A 98 -19.65 5.03 -3.63
N ASP A 99 -20.63 5.67 -4.28
CA ASP A 99 -20.40 6.30 -5.58
C ASP A 99 -19.55 7.57 -5.48
N TRP A 100 -19.22 8.17 -6.65
CA TRP A 100 -18.45 9.42 -6.69
C TRP A 100 -19.14 10.59 -5.98
N ASN A 101 -20.47 10.60 -5.90
CA ASN A 101 -21.25 11.66 -5.22
C ASN A 101 -21.49 11.36 -3.73
N ASN A 102 -20.79 10.39 -3.18
CA ASN A 102 -20.90 9.95 -1.79
C ASN A 102 -22.25 9.30 -1.43
N ASN A 103 -22.96 8.73 -2.40
CA ASN A 103 -24.14 7.91 -2.13
C ASN A 103 -23.71 6.48 -1.82
N LEU A 104 -24.14 5.92 -0.69
CA LEU A 104 -23.90 4.54 -0.35
C LEU A 104 -24.68 3.63 -1.33
N LEU A 105 -23.96 2.86 -2.13
CA LEU A 105 -24.52 1.92 -3.11
C LEU A 105 -24.79 0.56 -2.52
N TRP A 106 -23.85 0.08 -1.70
CA TRP A 106 -23.91 -1.22 -1.04
C TRP A 106 -23.10 -1.22 0.24
N SER A 107 -23.54 -2.03 1.22
CA SER A 107 -22.74 -2.32 2.40
C SER A 107 -23.16 -3.64 3.03
N TYR A 108 -22.22 -4.31 3.68
CA TYR A 108 -22.48 -5.52 4.42
C TYR A 108 -21.57 -5.64 5.65
N ASP A 109 -22.13 -6.21 6.75
CA ASP A 109 -21.40 -6.44 7.98
C ASP A 109 -20.89 -7.88 8.02
N PHE A 110 -19.59 -8.05 7.73
CA PHE A 110 -18.86 -9.32 7.86
C PHE A 110 -18.39 -9.49 9.29
N SER A 111 -19.33 -9.58 10.22
CA SER A 111 -19.05 -9.58 11.66
C SER A 111 -20.16 -10.30 12.43
N ASN A 112 -19.81 -11.42 13.05
CA ASN A 112 -20.68 -12.17 13.91
C ASN A 112 -19.85 -12.90 14.99
N THR A 113 -20.39 -13.96 15.62
CA THR A 113 -19.68 -14.73 16.65
C THR A 113 -18.75 -15.80 16.10
N THR A 114 -18.78 -16.07 14.79
CA THR A 114 -17.97 -17.12 14.14
C THR A 114 -16.89 -16.58 13.25
N TYR A 115 -17.06 -15.39 12.67
CA TYR A 115 -16.05 -14.73 11.85
C TYR A 115 -16.16 -13.19 11.94
N HIS A 116 -15.06 -12.52 11.58
CA HIS A 116 -14.97 -11.08 11.52
C HIS A 116 -13.95 -10.64 10.47
N GLN A 117 -14.35 -9.73 9.55
CA GLN A 117 -13.45 -9.16 8.55
C GLN A 117 -12.36 -8.34 9.22
N HIS A 118 -11.14 -8.47 8.75
CA HIS A 118 -10.00 -7.70 9.21
C HIS A 118 -9.06 -7.30 8.07
N HIS A 119 -8.27 -6.27 8.30
CA HIS A 119 -7.22 -5.72 7.45
C HIS A 119 -7.64 -5.42 6.00
N ASP A 120 -7.84 -6.45 5.16
CA ASP A 120 -7.88 -6.28 3.73
C ASP A 120 -9.06 -6.97 3.05
N ILE A 121 -9.32 -6.54 1.84
CA ILE A 121 -10.25 -7.12 0.87
C ILE A 121 -9.62 -6.98 -0.51
N GLU A 122 -10.07 -7.78 -1.48
CA GLU A 122 -9.63 -7.61 -2.86
C GLU A 122 -10.83 -7.52 -3.79
N PRO A 123 -11.03 -6.39 -4.51
CA PRO A 123 -12.06 -6.27 -5.54
C PRO A 123 -11.66 -7.04 -6.79
N MET A 124 -12.44 -8.06 -7.16
CA MET A 124 -12.17 -8.91 -8.31
C MET A 124 -12.72 -8.33 -9.62
N PRO A 125 -12.11 -8.66 -10.79
CA PRO A 125 -12.56 -8.18 -12.11
C PRO A 125 -14.01 -8.55 -12.45
N ASN A 126 -14.54 -9.65 -11.92
CA ASN A 126 -15.92 -10.10 -12.09
C ASN A 126 -16.94 -9.31 -11.25
N GLY A 127 -16.46 -8.34 -10.42
CA GLY A 127 -17.29 -7.56 -9.51
C GLY A 127 -17.55 -8.20 -8.15
N ASN A 128 -17.03 -9.39 -7.92
CA ASN A 128 -17.02 -10.03 -6.60
C ASN A 128 -15.93 -9.39 -5.71
N ILE A 129 -15.91 -9.75 -4.44
CA ILE A 129 -14.95 -9.24 -3.46
C ILE A 129 -14.39 -10.44 -2.69
N LEU A 130 -13.07 -10.58 -2.66
CA LEU A 130 -12.42 -11.43 -1.67
C LEU A 130 -12.35 -10.72 -0.33
N VAL A 131 -12.75 -11.40 0.72
CA VAL A 131 -12.86 -10.85 2.06
C VAL A 131 -11.99 -11.66 3.02
N LEU A 132 -11.00 -11.01 3.60
CA LEU A 132 -10.11 -11.63 4.58
C LEU A 132 -10.76 -11.55 5.97
N CYS A 133 -10.98 -12.71 6.62
CA CYS A 133 -11.62 -12.81 7.90
C CYS A 133 -10.81 -13.62 8.92
N TRP A 134 -10.99 -13.31 10.20
CA TRP A 134 -10.74 -14.25 11.29
C TRP A 134 -11.90 -15.22 11.41
N GLU A 135 -11.60 -16.47 11.71
CA GLU A 135 -12.57 -17.50 12.05
C GLU A 135 -12.38 -17.93 13.52
N TYR A 136 -13.46 -18.09 14.27
CA TYR A 136 -13.38 -18.51 15.67
C TYR A 136 -13.23 -20.02 15.81
N LYS A 137 -12.21 -20.48 16.53
CA LYS A 137 -12.02 -21.88 16.93
C LYS A 137 -11.94 -21.96 18.47
N SER A 138 -12.77 -22.81 19.05
CA SER A 138 -12.79 -23.01 20.50
C SER A 138 -11.54 -23.74 21.00
N LEU A 139 -11.24 -23.64 22.29
CA LEU A 139 -10.16 -24.40 22.93
C LEU A 139 -10.24 -25.91 22.62
N ILE A 140 -11.44 -26.46 22.59
CA ILE A 140 -11.67 -27.90 22.30
C ILE A 140 -11.21 -28.21 20.87
N ASP A 141 -11.66 -27.40 19.89
CA ASP A 141 -11.30 -27.59 18.47
C ASP A 141 -9.78 -27.49 18.29
N VAL A 142 -9.18 -26.49 18.92
CA VAL A 142 -7.73 -26.20 18.84
C VAL A 142 -6.89 -27.35 19.38
N ILE A 143 -7.27 -27.92 20.54
CA ILE A 143 -6.58 -29.08 21.12
C ILE A 143 -6.82 -30.35 20.32
N LEU A 144 -8.02 -30.58 19.81
CA LEU A 144 -8.32 -31.73 18.95
C LEU A 144 -7.54 -31.69 17.63
N SER A 145 -7.27 -30.48 17.10
CA SER A 145 -6.43 -30.28 15.91
C SER A 145 -4.94 -30.42 16.15
N GLY A 146 -4.49 -30.65 17.40
CA GLY A 146 -3.10 -30.96 17.76
C GLY A 146 -2.26 -29.76 18.16
N ARG A 147 -2.87 -28.62 18.52
CA ARG A 147 -2.14 -27.50 19.15
C ARG A 147 -1.63 -27.87 20.52
N ASP A 148 -0.38 -27.58 20.81
CA ASP A 148 0.20 -27.67 22.15
C ASP A 148 -0.52 -26.69 23.11
N PRO A 149 -1.22 -27.18 24.13
CA PRO A 149 -1.93 -26.32 25.07
C PRO A 149 -1.02 -25.32 25.79
N SER A 150 0.26 -25.64 25.98
CA SER A 150 1.23 -24.75 26.62
C SER A 150 1.60 -23.54 25.79
N SER A 151 1.32 -23.58 24.49
CA SER A 151 1.59 -22.50 23.53
C SER A 151 0.42 -21.52 23.37
N LEU A 152 -0.70 -21.74 24.04
CA LEU A 152 -1.88 -20.87 23.95
C LEU A 152 -1.82 -19.79 25.03
N ALA A 153 -1.91 -18.52 24.60
CA ALA A 153 -2.10 -17.39 25.51
C ALA A 153 -3.56 -17.21 25.89
N ASP A 154 -4.49 -17.56 24.99
CA ASP A 154 -5.93 -17.46 25.13
C ASP A 154 -6.57 -18.83 24.91
N ASN A 155 -7.82 -19.00 25.33
CA ASN A 155 -8.55 -20.27 25.21
C ASN A 155 -9.26 -20.44 23.86
N GLU A 156 -8.72 -19.85 22.82
CA GLU A 156 -9.29 -19.82 21.47
C GLU A 156 -8.20 -19.50 20.44
N LEU A 157 -8.50 -19.72 19.17
CA LEU A 157 -7.67 -19.32 18.03
C LEU A 157 -8.54 -18.68 16.95
N TRP A 158 -7.95 -17.75 16.19
CA TRP A 158 -8.59 -17.09 15.06
C TRP A 158 -7.78 -17.33 13.78
N PRO A 159 -7.89 -18.52 13.17
CA PRO A 159 -7.27 -18.79 11.88
C PRO A 159 -7.86 -17.92 10.78
N THR A 160 -7.14 -17.86 9.68
CA THR A 160 -7.55 -17.13 8.48
C THR A 160 -8.67 -17.85 7.76
N TYR A 161 -9.66 -17.09 7.34
CA TYR A 161 -10.81 -17.48 6.54
C TYR A 161 -10.97 -16.49 5.39
N VAL A 162 -11.05 -16.97 4.16
CA VAL A 162 -11.27 -16.17 2.95
C VAL A 162 -12.62 -16.50 2.35
N LEU A 163 -13.39 -15.46 2.07
CA LEU A 163 -14.68 -15.53 1.39
C LEU A 163 -14.56 -14.84 0.04
N GLU A 164 -15.07 -15.43 -1.03
CA GLU A 164 -15.46 -14.70 -2.22
C GLU A 164 -16.97 -14.44 -2.15
N VAL A 165 -17.34 -13.17 -2.23
CA VAL A 165 -18.73 -12.74 -2.15
C VAL A 165 -19.15 -11.94 -3.36
N GLN A 166 -20.36 -12.23 -3.85
CA GLN A 166 -21.04 -11.40 -4.84
C GLN A 166 -22.00 -10.45 -4.13
N PRO A 167 -21.80 -9.11 -4.21
CA PRO A 167 -22.74 -8.14 -3.68
C PRO A 167 -24.14 -8.29 -4.29
N GLN A 168 -25.19 -8.23 -3.46
CA GLN A 168 -26.59 -8.37 -3.86
C GLN A 168 -27.42 -7.20 -3.35
N GLY A 169 -28.10 -6.49 -4.27
CA GLY A 169 -28.91 -5.30 -3.91
C GLY A 169 -28.09 -4.26 -3.16
N ASN A 170 -28.63 -3.69 -2.09
CA ASN A 170 -27.98 -2.62 -1.32
C ASN A 170 -27.26 -3.13 -0.05
N ASN A 171 -27.55 -4.37 0.41
CA ASN A 171 -27.03 -4.90 1.68
C ASN A 171 -27.03 -6.44 1.76
N GLY A 172 -27.17 -7.13 0.64
CA GLY A 172 -27.09 -8.58 0.56
C GLY A 172 -25.76 -9.07 0.00
N ILE A 173 -25.48 -10.34 0.21
CA ILE A 173 -24.37 -11.07 -0.41
C ILE A 173 -24.83 -12.46 -0.85
N ASN A 174 -24.15 -13.01 -1.87
CA ASN A 174 -24.10 -14.41 -2.14
C ASN A 174 -22.63 -14.85 -1.97
N ILE A 175 -22.37 -15.82 -1.08
CA ILE A 175 -21.05 -16.43 -0.93
C ILE A 175 -20.90 -17.42 -2.08
N VAL A 176 -19.87 -17.24 -2.91
CA VAL A 176 -19.63 -18.06 -4.10
C VAL A 176 -18.47 -19.03 -3.92
N TRP A 177 -17.54 -18.69 -3.03
CA TRP A 177 -16.41 -19.53 -2.70
C TRP A 177 -15.91 -19.24 -1.27
N GLU A 178 -15.35 -20.26 -0.62
CA GLU A 178 -14.80 -20.20 0.72
C GLU A 178 -13.54 -21.04 0.83
N TRP A 179 -12.55 -20.52 1.58
CA TRP A 179 -11.34 -21.23 1.92
C TRP A 179 -11.02 -21.03 3.41
N HIS A 180 -10.79 -22.12 4.12
CA HIS A 180 -10.45 -22.12 5.53
C HIS A 180 -9.03 -22.65 5.73
N LEU A 181 -8.12 -21.84 6.24
CA LEU A 181 -6.80 -22.33 6.61
C LEU A 181 -6.87 -23.54 7.57
N TRP A 182 -7.94 -23.61 8.34
CA TRP A 182 -8.20 -24.69 9.31
C TRP A 182 -8.25 -26.08 8.69
N ASP A 183 -8.53 -26.21 7.43
CA ASP A 183 -8.59 -27.47 6.70
C ASP A 183 -7.20 -27.94 6.19
N HIS A 184 -6.16 -27.07 6.31
CA HIS A 184 -4.82 -27.28 5.75
C HIS A 184 -3.73 -27.25 6.82
N LEU A 185 -3.92 -28.02 7.90
CA LEU A 185 -3.03 -28.05 9.07
C LEU A 185 -2.20 -29.32 9.10
N VAL A 186 -1.01 -29.22 9.74
CA VAL A 186 -0.17 -30.36 10.11
C VAL A 186 0.37 -30.13 11.52
N GLN A 187 0.74 -31.21 12.25
CA GLN A 187 1.43 -31.15 13.55
C GLN A 187 2.16 -32.46 13.83
N ASP A 188 3.29 -32.37 14.52
CA ASP A 188 4.09 -33.54 14.97
C ASP A 188 4.14 -33.64 16.51
N PHE A 189 3.31 -32.88 17.20
CA PHE A 189 3.27 -32.78 18.68
C PHE A 189 2.57 -33.96 19.34
N ASP A 190 1.37 -34.33 18.89
CA ASP A 190 0.55 -35.39 19.52
C ASP A 190 -0.03 -36.35 18.49
N PRO A 191 0.48 -37.63 18.44
CA PRO A 191 0.01 -38.62 17.47
C PRO A 191 -1.43 -39.10 17.70
N SER A 192 -2.05 -38.75 18.83
CA SER A 192 -3.45 -39.10 19.12
C SER A 192 -4.43 -38.04 18.60
N LYS A 193 -3.96 -36.94 18.07
CA LYS A 193 -4.76 -35.81 17.59
C LYS A 193 -4.87 -35.81 16.07
N MET A 194 -5.79 -34.98 15.57
CA MET A 194 -5.95 -34.72 14.13
C MET A 194 -4.68 -34.09 13.55
N ASN A 195 -4.55 -34.11 12.24
CA ASN A 195 -3.47 -33.48 11.48
C ASN A 195 -2.05 -34.01 11.82
N TYR A 196 -1.94 -35.19 12.47
CA TYR A 196 -0.64 -35.72 12.83
C TYR A 196 0.17 -36.15 11.62
N GLY A 197 1.34 -35.57 11.46
CA GLY A 197 2.29 -35.87 10.39
C GLY A 197 3.65 -35.22 10.67
N THR A 198 4.67 -35.60 9.91
CA THR A 198 5.98 -34.96 10.00
C THR A 198 5.92 -33.62 9.28
N VAL A 199 5.97 -32.49 10.00
CA VAL A 199 5.82 -31.12 9.45
C VAL A 199 6.75 -30.89 8.26
N ALA A 200 8.03 -31.29 8.32
CA ALA A 200 8.99 -31.11 7.23
C ALA A 200 8.62 -31.86 5.91
N ASN A 201 7.73 -32.83 5.98
CA ASN A 201 7.25 -33.56 4.79
C ASN A 201 6.01 -32.93 4.16
N HIS A 202 5.43 -31.94 4.80
CA HIS A 202 4.19 -31.27 4.39
C HIS A 202 4.34 -29.76 4.32
N PRO A 203 5.22 -29.23 3.45
CA PRO A 203 5.39 -27.79 3.26
C PRO A 203 4.14 -27.11 2.67
N GLU A 204 3.21 -27.88 2.08
CA GLU A 204 1.91 -27.45 1.59
C GLU A 204 0.87 -27.24 2.69
N LEU A 205 1.15 -27.64 3.94
CA LEU A 205 0.28 -27.48 5.10
C LEU A 205 0.92 -26.52 6.13
N LEU A 206 0.08 -25.98 7.01
CA LEU A 206 0.56 -25.09 8.07
C LEU A 206 0.72 -25.83 9.39
N ASP A 207 1.91 -25.75 9.99
CA ASP A 207 2.14 -26.28 11.35
C ASP A 207 1.34 -25.46 12.36
N ILE A 208 0.31 -26.09 12.96
CA ILE A 208 -0.51 -25.43 13.97
C ILE A 208 0.29 -25.04 15.22
N ASN A 209 1.46 -25.61 15.45
CA ASN A 209 2.33 -25.32 16.59
C ASN A 209 3.39 -24.24 16.27
N PHE A 210 3.53 -23.81 15.04
CA PHE A 210 4.35 -22.65 14.70
C PHE A 210 3.58 -21.35 14.94
N TYR A 211 4.03 -20.47 15.81
CA TYR A 211 3.24 -19.32 16.28
C TYR A 211 4.01 -18.00 16.47
N GLY A 212 5.12 -17.80 15.82
CA GLY A 212 5.83 -16.50 15.83
C GLY A 212 6.12 -15.87 17.21
N GLY A 213 5.92 -16.62 18.30
CA GLY A 213 6.45 -16.29 19.62
C GLY A 213 5.50 -15.86 20.73
N ASN A 214 4.18 -15.64 20.53
CA ASN A 214 3.33 -15.14 21.63
C ASN A 214 2.02 -15.90 21.88
N GLY A 215 1.69 -16.91 21.09
CA GLY A 215 0.54 -17.80 21.31
C GLY A 215 -0.83 -17.13 21.36
N LYS A 216 -0.95 -15.89 20.85
CA LYS A 216 -2.21 -15.15 20.85
C LYS A 216 -3.25 -15.80 19.95
N ASN A 217 -4.54 -15.46 20.20
CA ASN A 217 -5.66 -15.90 19.40
C ASN A 217 -5.55 -15.48 17.93
N ASP A 218 -5.15 -14.24 17.62
CA ASP A 218 -4.80 -13.75 16.28
C ASP A 218 -3.42 -14.30 15.85
N TRP A 219 -3.39 -15.59 15.62
CA TRP A 219 -2.19 -16.41 15.46
C TRP A 219 -1.36 -16.04 14.22
N LEU A 220 -2.00 -15.91 13.05
CA LEU A 220 -1.32 -15.60 11.78
C LEU A 220 -1.18 -14.10 11.54
N HIS A 221 -2.15 -13.34 12.01
CA HIS A 221 -2.26 -11.90 11.74
C HIS A 221 -2.09 -11.59 10.24
N CYS A 222 -2.88 -12.26 9.39
CA CYS A 222 -2.88 -12.01 7.95
C CYS A 222 -3.32 -10.57 7.68
N ASN A 223 -2.63 -9.85 6.80
CA ASN A 223 -2.80 -8.40 6.66
C ASN A 223 -2.89 -7.90 5.22
N SER A 224 -2.80 -8.80 4.26
CA SER A 224 -2.98 -8.51 2.85
C SER A 224 -3.55 -9.72 2.13
N ILE A 225 -4.36 -9.45 1.10
CA ILE A 225 -4.89 -10.42 0.16
C ILE A 225 -4.88 -9.77 -1.22
N ASP A 226 -4.51 -10.53 -2.25
CA ASP A 226 -4.53 -10.09 -3.62
C ASP A 226 -4.84 -11.26 -4.55
N TYR A 227 -5.37 -10.98 -5.75
CA TYR A 227 -5.84 -11.97 -6.70
C TYR A 227 -5.19 -11.79 -8.06
N ASN A 228 -4.63 -12.88 -8.58
CA ASN A 228 -4.12 -12.95 -9.94
C ASN A 228 -5.15 -13.66 -10.84
N GLU A 229 -5.77 -12.90 -11.76
CA GLU A 229 -6.80 -13.42 -12.66
C GLU A 229 -6.24 -14.42 -13.67
N GLU A 230 -5.02 -14.22 -14.18
CA GLU A 230 -4.43 -15.09 -15.19
C GLU A 230 -4.09 -16.48 -14.61
N LEU A 231 -3.58 -16.50 -13.39
CA LEU A 231 -3.22 -17.74 -12.68
C LEU A 231 -4.42 -18.36 -11.94
N ASP A 232 -5.49 -17.59 -11.72
CA ASP A 232 -6.61 -17.93 -10.83
C ASP A 232 -6.13 -18.34 -9.44
N GLN A 233 -5.27 -17.47 -8.84
CA GLN A 233 -4.62 -17.71 -7.57
C GLN A 233 -4.77 -16.52 -6.63
N ILE A 234 -4.74 -16.80 -5.33
CA ILE A 234 -4.80 -15.80 -4.27
C ILE A 234 -3.47 -15.80 -3.50
N VAL A 235 -2.91 -14.62 -3.22
CA VAL A 235 -1.80 -14.45 -2.28
C VAL A 235 -2.29 -13.85 -0.97
N ILE A 236 -1.80 -14.39 0.17
CA ILE A 236 -2.16 -13.96 1.53
C ILE A 236 -0.89 -13.71 2.32
N GLY A 237 -0.72 -12.52 2.91
CA GLY A 237 0.43 -12.17 3.74
C GLY A 237 0.18 -12.44 5.23
N SER A 238 0.98 -13.31 5.86
CA SER A 238 0.96 -13.62 7.30
C SER A 238 2.07 -12.87 8.04
N ARG A 239 1.71 -11.79 8.73
CA ARG A 239 2.66 -10.95 9.47
C ARG A 239 3.31 -11.69 10.63
N ALA A 240 2.52 -12.41 11.43
CA ALA A 240 3.00 -13.03 12.65
C ALA A 240 3.98 -14.19 12.38
N LEU A 241 3.79 -14.89 11.28
CA LEU A 241 4.67 -16.00 10.89
C LEU A 241 5.81 -15.55 9.96
N SER A 242 5.78 -14.29 9.51
CA SER A 242 6.77 -13.72 8.58
C SER A 242 6.85 -14.51 7.27
N GLU A 243 5.68 -14.86 6.72
CA GLU A 243 5.50 -15.58 5.47
C GLU A 243 4.36 -14.98 4.66
N PHE A 244 4.31 -15.32 3.38
CA PHE A 244 3.09 -15.24 2.59
C PHE A 244 2.83 -16.57 1.90
N TYR A 245 1.59 -16.79 1.51
CA TYR A 245 1.09 -18.03 0.93
C TYR A 245 0.37 -17.75 -0.38
N ILE A 246 0.54 -18.65 -1.38
CA ILE A 246 -0.26 -18.67 -2.59
C ILE A 246 -1.14 -19.92 -2.54
N ILE A 247 -2.43 -19.76 -2.84
CA ILE A 247 -3.43 -20.83 -2.89
C ILE A 247 -4.16 -20.83 -4.22
N ASP A 248 -4.73 -21.98 -4.60
CA ASP A 248 -5.50 -22.19 -5.83
C ASP A 248 -6.95 -21.72 -5.64
N HIS A 249 -7.35 -20.66 -6.35
CA HIS A 249 -8.73 -20.17 -6.34
C HIS A 249 -9.63 -20.89 -7.36
N SER A 250 -9.07 -21.60 -8.33
CA SER A 250 -9.84 -22.33 -9.35
C SER A 250 -10.65 -23.52 -8.81
N THR A 251 -10.53 -23.79 -7.51
CA THR A 251 -11.26 -24.83 -6.79
C THR A 251 -12.74 -24.46 -6.58
N THR A 252 -13.59 -25.47 -6.49
CA THR A 252 -14.89 -25.30 -5.80
C THR A 252 -14.68 -25.20 -4.30
N THR A 253 -15.62 -24.63 -3.53
CA THR A 253 -15.56 -24.61 -2.05
C THR A 253 -15.31 -26.01 -1.48
N ALA A 254 -15.91 -27.05 -2.07
CA ALA A 254 -15.71 -28.43 -1.62
C ALA A 254 -14.31 -28.97 -1.88
N GLU A 255 -13.66 -28.56 -2.98
CA GLU A 255 -12.28 -28.91 -3.29
C GLU A 255 -11.31 -28.07 -2.44
N ALA A 256 -11.63 -26.79 -2.23
CA ALA A 256 -10.85 -25.88 -1.37
C ALA A 256 -10.74 -26.38 0.09
N ALA A 257 -11.68 -27.21 0.56
CA ALA A 257 -11.64 -27.87 1.87
C ALA A 257 -10.85 -29.19 1.88
N THR A 258 -10.18 -29.56 0.78
CA THR A 258 -9.46 -30.85 0.63
C THR A 258 -8.06 -30.64 0.05
N HIS A 259 -7.31 -31.74 -0.05
CA HIS A 259 -5.94 -31.77 -0.59
C HIS A 259 -5.90 -32.15 -2.09
N SER A 260 -7.02 -32.00 -2.81
CA SER A 260 -7.09 -32.35 -4.25
C SER A 260 -8.19 -31.56 -4.94
N GLY A 261 -8.00 -31.25 -6.21
CA GLY A 261 -8.92 -30.45 -7.02
C GLY A 261 -8.28 -29.15 -7.49
N GLY A 262 -9.05 -28.34 -8.21
CA GLY A 262 -8.57 -27.12 -8.86
C GLY A 262 -7.58 -27.38 -9.99
N ASN A 263 -7.07 -26.31 -10.60
CA ASN A 263 -6.10 -26.37 -11.68
C ASN A 263 -4.75 -26.95 -11.25
N SER A 264 -4.37 -26.73 -10.00
CA SER A 264 -3.13 -27.26 -9.41
C SER A 264 -3.22 -28.76 -9.05
N GLY A 265 -4.44 -29.29 -8.93
CA GLY A 265 -4.70 -30.64 -8.42
C GLY A 265 -4.47 -30.81 -6.93
N LYS A 266 -4.23 -29.72 -6.16
CA LYS A 266 -3.89 -29.74 -4.74
C LYS A 266 -5.00 -29.25 -3.81
N GLY A 267 -6.19 -28.98 -4.37
CA GLY A 267 -7.30 -28.43 -3.59
C GLY A 267 -6.94 -27.09 -2.98
N GLY A 268 -7.26 -26.88 -1.70
CA GLY A 268 -6.94 -25.63 -0.99
C GLY A 268 -5.58 -25.62 -0.30
N ASP A 269 -4.69 -26.58 -0.54
CA ASP A 269 -3.35 -26.60 0.04
C ASP A 269 -2.50 -25.41 -0.47
N ILE A 270 -1.52 -25.03 0.33
CA ILE A 270 -0.57 -23.97 -0.01
C ILE A 270 0.26 -24.43 -1.22
N LEU A 271 0.15 -23.71 -2.34
CA LEU A 271 0.91 -23.97 -3.56
C LEU A 271 2.37 -23.50 -3.43
N TYR A 272 2.55 -22.35 -2.78
CA TYR A 272 3.82 -21.68 -2.58
C TYR A 272 3.80 -20.89 -1.27
N ARG A 273 4.92 -20.89 -0.57
CA ARG A 273 5.13 -20.05 0.62
C ARG A 273 6.55 -19.54 0.65
N TRP A 274 6.73 -18.32 1.17
CA TRP A 274 8.06 -17.73 1.22
C TRP A 274 8.19 -16.75 2.39
N GLY A 275 9.40 -16.64 2.91
CA GLY A 275 9.78 -15.67 3.92
C GLY A 275 10.41 -16.28 5.17
N ASN A 276 9.88 -17.40 5.68
CA ASN A 276 10.39 -18.00 6.91
C ASN A 276 10.30 -19.55 6.86
N PRO A 277 11.30 -20.22 6.32
CA PRO A 277 11.24 -21.68 6.13
C PRO A 277 11.20 -22.49 7.43
N ILE A 278 11.49 -21.88 8.60
CA ILE A 278 11.32 -22.54 9.89
C ILE A 278 9.85 -22.94 10.12
N GLY A 279 8.89 -22.20 9.54
CA GLY A 279 7.45 -22.45 9.65
C GLY A 279 7.00 -23.84 9.15
N TYR A 280 7.84 -24.52 8.37
CA TYR A 280 7.63 -25.91 7.93
C TYR A 280 8.86 -26.81 8.20
N ASN A 281 9.51 -26.56 9.33
CA ASN A 281 10.67 -27.31 9.81
C ASN A 281 11.79 -27.45 8.77
N SER A 282 12.03 -26.39 7.96
CA SER A 282 13.08 -26.34 6.95
C SER A 282 13.95 -25.09 7.13
N GLY A 283 15.18 -25.16 6.66
CA GLY A 283 16.12 -24.06 6.82
C GLY A 283 16.48 -23.76 8.28
N THR A 284 16.97 -22.54 8.51
CA THR A 284 17.41 -22.02 9.81
C THR A 284 16.95 -20.56 9.98
N ALA A 285 17.17 -19.95 11.14
CA ALA A 285 16.87 -18.54 11.34
C ALA A 285 17.67 -17.59 10.41
N ALA A 286 18.80 -18.05 9.86
CA ALA A 286 19.56 -17.27 8.87
C ALA A 286 18.89 -17.24 7.48
N ASP A 287 17.98 -18.17 7.22
CA ASP A 287 17.26 -18.27 5.94
C ASP A 287 15.96 -17.45 5.94
N GLN A 288 15.58 -16.87 7.09
CA GLN A 288 14.42 -15.99 7.19
C GLN A 288 14.66 -14.69 6.40
N GLN A 289 13.73 -14.36 5.51
CA GLN A 289 13.77 -13.18 4.63
C GLN A 289 12.78 -12.10 5.06
N LEU A 290 11.61 -12.49 5.56
CA LEU A 290 10.55 -11.57 5.96
C LEU A 290 10.50 -11.36 7.47
N PHE A 291 10.13 -10.14 7.88
CA PHE A 291 10.14 -9.72 9.27
C PHE A 291 8.90 -8.87 9.58
N GLY A 292 7.75 -9.53 9.64
CA GLY A 292 6.47 -8.90 9.95
C GLY A 292 5.90 -8.04 8.83
N GLN A 293 6.05 -8.49 7.58
CA GLN A 293 5.68 -7.80 6.33
C GLN A 293 4.20 -7.44 6.22
N HIS A 294 3.91 -6.49 5.32
CA HIS A 294 2.57 -6.07 4.90
C HIS A 294 2.49 -5.94 3.38
N ASN A 295 1.26 -5.91 2.86
CA ASN A 295 0.94 -5.57 1.48
C ASN A 295 1.66 -6.44 0.44
N VAL A 296 1.62 -7.76 0.61
CA VAL A 296 2.04 -8.64 -0.48
C VAL A 296 0.97 -8.62 -1.58
N HIS A 297 1.38 -8.41 -2.82
CA HIS A 297 0.50 -8.35 -3.99
C HIS A 297 1.30 -8.63 -5.27
N TRP A 298 0.61 -9.00 -6.36
CA TRP A 298 1.22 -9.07 -7.68
C TRP A 298 1.38 -7.67 -8.28
N ILE A 299 2.49 -7.46 -8.95
CA ILE A 299 2.69 -6.29 -9.81
C ILE A 299 1.89 -6.52 -11.09
N ASP A 300 1.13 -5.48 -11.54
CA ASP A 300 0.37 -5.52 -12.79
C ASP A 300 1.26 -5.99 -13.96
N GLU A 301 0.77 -6.95 -14.75
CA GLU A 301 1.50 -7.57 -15.85
C GLU A 301 2.01 -6.56 -16.90
N SER A 302 1.35 -5.42 -17.03
CA SER A 302 1.72 -4.36 -17.97
C SER A 302 2.84 -3.44 -17.47
N PHE A 303 3.26 -3.56 -16.20
CA PHE A 303 4.26 -2.70 -15.58
C PHE A 303 5.63 -3.36 -15.58
N GLU A 304 6.66 -2.59 -15.24
CA GLU A 304 7.98 -3.15 -14.94
C GLU A 304 7.88 -4.16 -13.78
N ASP A 305 8.56 -5.29 -13.89
CA ASP A 305 8.44 -6.43 -12.98
C ASP A 305 7.04 -7.10 -12.93
N GLY A 306 6.19 -6.91 -13.95
CA GLY A 306 4.86 -7.50 -14.04
C GLY A 306 4.83 -9.00 -13.75
N GLY A 307 3.80 -9.47 -13.05
CA GLY A 307 3.64 -10.85 -12.61
C GLY A 307 4.49 -11.29 -11.42
N LYS A 308 5.46 -10.47 -10.97
CA LYS A 308 6.20 -10.71 -9.73
C LYS A 308 5.42 -10.22 -8.52
N LEU A 309 5.82 -10.67 -7.33
CA LEU A 309 5.24 -10.23 -6.08
C LEU A 309 6.05 -9.07 -5.48
N MET A 310 5.35 -8.04 -5.01
CA MET A 310 5.92 -6.93 -4.26
C MET A 310 5.35 -6.92 -2.83
N LEU A 311 6.14 -6.48 -1.86
CA LEU A 311 5.70 -6.34 -0.47
C LEU A 311 6.50 -5.28 0.28
N PHE A 312 5.93 -4.80 1.38
CA PHE A 312 6.60 -3.97 2.38
C PHE A 312 7.08 -4.84 3.54
N ASN A 313 8.39 -5.08 3.63
CA ASN A 313 9.02 -5.84 4.69
C ASN A 313 9.34 -4.92 5.87
N ASN A 314 8.51 -4.94 6.92
CA ASN A 314 8.59 -4.00 8.04
C ASN A 314 9.89 -4.10 8.84
N GLY A 315 10.56 -5.25 8.81
CA GLY A 315 11.88 -5.40 9.43
C GLY A 315 11.85 -5.49 10.95
N GLN A 316 10.80 -6.09 11.52
CA GLN A 316 10.71 -6.31 12.96
C GLN A 316 11.87 -7.16 13.45
N GLY A 317 12.61 -6.66 14.45
CA GLY A 317 13.81 -7.33 14.96
C GLY A 317 15.11 -6.98 14.21
N ARG A 318 15.05 -6.53 12.94
CA ARG A 318 16.25 -6.04 12.23
C ARG A 318 16.42 -4.52 12.30
N GLY A 319 15.34 -3.75 12.65
CA GLY A 319 15.40 -2.31 12.92
C GLY A 319 15.40 -1.40 11.69
N PHE A 320 15.06 -1.93 10.52
CA PHE A 320 14.84 -1.17 9.28
C PHE A 320 13.88 -1.90 8.35
N SER A 321 13.16 -1.15 7.54
CA SER A 321 12.22 -1.67 6.54
C SER A 321 12.84 -1.78 5.16
N SER A 322 12.25 -2.60 4.31
CA SER A 322 12.55 -2.66 2.88
C SER A 322 11.29 -2.87 2.04
N ILE A 323 11.40 -2.54 0.76
CA ILE A 323 10.46 -2.98 -0.25
C ILE A 323 11.14 -4.11 -1.00
N ASP A 324 10.51 -5.26 -1.06
CA ASP A 324 11.11 -6.44 -1.67
C ASP A 324 10.25 -6.90 -2.88
N ILE A 325 10.90 -7.29 -3.98
CA ILE A 325 10.27 -7.93 -5.13
C ILE A 325 10.76 -9.37 -5.23
N ILE A 326 9.81 -10.29 -5.34
CA ILE A 326 10.05 -11.72 -5.36
C ILE A 326 9.49 -12.33 -6.65
N SER A 327 10.29 -13.13 -7.32
CA SER A 327 9.89 -13.95 -8.47
C SER A 327 9.83 -15.41 -8.02
N PRO A 328 8.65 -15.95 -7.71
CA PRO A 328 8.52 -17.35 -7.33
C PRO A 328 8.99 -18.27 -8.46
N PRO A 329 9.90 -19.22 -8.22
CA PRO A 329 10.36 -20.12 -9.27
C PRO A 329 9.27 -21.15 -9.61
N THR A 330 9.02 -21.31 -10.92
CA THR A 330 8.09 -22.30 -11.45
C THR A 330 8.80 -23.25 -12.40
N ASP A 331 8.26 -24.46 -12.54
CA ASP A 331 8.67 -25.40 -13.58
C ASP A 331 8.10 -24.99 -14.96
N ILE A 332 8.38 -25.79 -16.01
CA ILE A 332 7.92 -25.49 -17.36
C ILE A 332 6.39 -25.55 -17.52
N ASN A 333 5.68 -26.11 -16.55
CA ASN A 333 4.21 -26.19 -16.50
C ASN A 333 3.60 -25.10 -15.62
N GLY A 334 4.42 -24.20 -15.03
CA GLY A 334 3.96 -23.13 -14.13
C GLY A 334 3.77 -23.59 -12.67
N ASN A 335 4.15 -24.83 -12.31
CA ASN A 335 4.02 -25.28 -10.92
C ASN A 335 5.17 -24.76 -10.07
N TYR A 336 4.86 -24.31 -8.87
CA TYR A 336 5.87 -23.98 -7.86
C TYR A 336 6.55 -25.24 -7.36
N PHE A 337 7.84 -25.14 -7.07
CA PHE A 337 8.61 -26.29 -6.61
C PHE A 337 9.57 -25.95 -5.47
N LEU A 338 9.87 -26.96 -4.66
CA LEU A 338 10.90 -26.87 -3.62
C LEU A 338 12.30 -26.98 -4.22
N ASN A 339 13.17 -26.05 -3.86
CA ASN A 339 14.59 -26.17 -4.15
C ASN A 339 15.25 -26.88 -2.96
N THR A 340 15.50 -28.18 -3.09
CA THR A 340 15.90 -29.09 -2.00
C THR A 340 14.74 -29.29 -1.01
N ASN A 341 14.64 -28.48 0.05
CA ASN A 341 13.62 -28.57 1.09
C ASN A 341 12.92 -27.23 1.36
N THR A 342 13.24 -26.16 0.62
CA THR A 342 12.65 -24.84 0.77
C THR A 342 12.12 -24.32 -0.54
N PHE A 343 11.09 -23.49 -0.50
CA PHE A 343 10.70 -22.72 -1.67
C PHE A 343 11.73 -21.62 -1.95
N GLY A 344 12.16 -21.50 -3.21
CA GLY A 344 12.98 -20.38 -3.68
C GLY A 344 12.16 -19.12 -3.93
N PRO A 345 12.80 -17.99 -4.26
CA PRO A 345 14.25 -17.79 -4.33
C PRO A 345 14.91 -17.70 -2.94
N ILE A 346 16.24 -17.77 -2.88
CA ILE A 346 16.99 -17.65 -1.61
C ILE A 346 16.87 -16.25 -1.02
N SER A 347 16.71 -15.22 -1.86
CA SER A 347 16.52 -13.81 -1.48
C SER A 347 15.61 -13.13 -2.46
N ALA A 348 15.07 -11.98 -2.09
CA ALA A 348 14.36 -11.11 -3.02
C ALA A 348 15.22 -10.78 -4.25
N GLU A 349 14.59 -10.59 -5.39
CA GLU A 349 15.24 -10.23 -6.65
C GLU A 349 15.69 -8.76 -6.63
N TRP A 350 14.85 -7.89 -6.08
CA TRP A 350 15.16 -6.49 -5.83
C TRP A 350 14.72 -6.10 -4.44
N THR A 351 15.52 -5.25 -3.78
CA THR A 351 15.24 -4.73 -2.45
C THR A 351 15.63 -3.26 -2.39
N TYR A 352 14.69 -2.42 -2.03
CA TYR A 352 14.95 -1.03 -1.67
C TYR A 352 14.98 -0.85 -0.15
N THR A 353 15.93 -0.08 0.34
CA THR A 353 15.93 0.50 1.69
C THR A 353 16.66 1.85 1.65
N ASP A 354 16.50 2.70 2.69
CA ASP A 354 17.26 3.96 2.76
C ASP A 354 18.78 3.66 2.79
N PRO A 355 19.63 4.47 2.13
CA PRO A 355 21.09 4.32 2.20
C PRO A 355 21.66 4.28 3.63
N ASN A 356 20.96 4.88 4.60
CA ASN A 356 21.16 4.67 6.02
C ASN A 356 19.95 3.90 6.58
N PRO A 357 19.93 2.56 6.57
CA PRO A 357 18.74 1.75 6.76
C PRO A 357 17.84 2.11 7.94
N PRO A 358 18.36 2.50 9.13
CA PRO A 358 17.50 2.92 10.25
C PRO A 358 16.65 4.17 10.00
N ASN A 359 16.92 4.97 8.95
CA ASN A 359 16.08 6.12 8.59
C ASN A 359 14.75 5.69 7.97
N PHE A 360 14.66 4.46 7.47
CA PHE A 360 13.45 3.88 6.90
C PHE A 360 13.02 2.68 7.75
N TYR A 361 12.17 2.95 8.75
CA TYR A 361 11.66 1.89 9.65
C TYR A 361 10.21 2.13 10.04
N ALA A 362 9.31 1.39 9.44
CA ALA A 362 7.89 1.33 9.79
C ALA A 362 7.58 -0.04 10.40
N SER A 363 7.37 -0.11 11.71
CA SER A 363 7.23 -1.39 12.44
C SER A 363 5.90 -2.12 12.22
N TYR A 364 4.91 -1.49 11.55
CA TYR A 364 3.57 -2.05 11.30
C TYR A 364 2.91 -1.33 10.12
N ILE A 365 1.79 -1.86 9.62
CA ILE A 365 1.08 -1.37 8.41
C ILE A 365 2.04 -1.08 7.26
N SER A 366 1.72 -0.11 6.38
CA SER A 366 2.57 0.28 5.25
C SER A 366 2.34 -0.57 3.99
N GLY A 367 2.86 -0.08 2.87
CA GLY A 367 2.75 -0.76 1.59
C GLY A 367 3.62 -0.10 0.53
N ALA A 368 3.67 -0.72 -0.64
CA ALA A 368 4.32 -0.17 -1.82
C ALA A 368 3.47 -0.45 -3.06
N GLN A 369 3.75 0.25 -4.14
CA GLN A 369 3.10 0.06 -5.43
C GLN A 369 4.09 0.35 -6.55
N ARG A 370 4.25 -0.57 -7.50
CA ARG A 370 4.93 -0.28 -8.76
C ARG A 370 4.03 0.64 -9.60
N LEU A 371 4.59 1.70 -10.16
CA LEU A 371 3.89 2.67 -10.99
C LEU A 371 4.16 2.40 -12.47
N GLN A 372 3.27 2.89 -13.34
CA GLN A 372 3.33 2.65 -14.78
C GLN A 372 4.60 3.17 -15.46
N ASN A 373 5.30 4.15 -14.88
CA ASN A 373 6.57 4.68 -15.38
C ASN A 373 7.80 3.92 -14.84
N GLY A 374 7.62 2.82 -14.11
CA GLY A 374 8.68 2.04 -13.47
C GLY A 374 9.09 2.53 -12.08
N ASN A 375 8.60 3.69 -11.63
CA ASN A 375 8.83 4.17 -10.27
C ASN A 375 8.10 3.30 -9.22
N THR A 376 8.49 3.46 -7.96
CA THR A 376 7.81 2.80 -6.83
C THR A 376 7.28 3.85 -5.86
N LEU A 377 5.96 3.87 -5.67
CA LEU A 377 5.32 4.60 -4.59
C LEU A 377 5.43 3.79 -3.30
N ILE A 378 5.87 4.41 -2.23
CA ILE A 378 6.05 3.78 -0.92
C ILE A 378 5.20 4.54 0.11
N CYS A 379 4.38 3.80 0.84
CA CYS A 379 3.63 4.27 1.98
C CYS A 379 4.32 3.81 3.27
N ASP A 380 5.12 4.68 3.91
CA ASP A 380 5.48 4.50 5.31
C ASP A 380 4.27 4.87 6.16
N GLY A 381 3.38 3.91 6.30
CA GLY A 381 2.07 4.13 6.90
C GLY A 381 2.14 4.45 8.39
N ALA A 382 3.11 3.91 9.11
CA ALA A 382 3.32 4.16 10.55
C ALA A 382 3.63 5.64 10.86
N HIS A 383 4.23 6.34 9.88
CA HIS A 383 4.59 7.75 9.98
C HIS A 383 3.71 8.65 9.09
N GLY A 384 2.68 8.10 8.42
CA GLY A 384 1.83 8.84 7.49
C GLY A 384 2.61 9.51 6.37
N THR A 385 3.75 8.94 5.98
CA THR A 385 4.66 9.49 4.96
C THR A 385 4.53 8.68 3.67
N PHE A 386 4.25 9.36 2.58
CA PHE A 386 4.20 8.78 1.23
C PHE A 386 5.35 9.33 0.43
N PHE A 387 6.08 8.49 -0.25
CA PHE A 387 7.17 8.94 -1.11
C PHE A 387 7.31 8.03 -2.33
N GLU A 388 7.88 8.57 -3.40
CA GLU A 388 8.13 7.88 -4.65
C GLU A 388 9.61 7.88 -4.94
N ILE A 389 10.13 6.73 -5.34
CA ILE A 389 11.49 6.56 -5.84
C ILE A 389 11.46 6.20 -7.32
N ASP A 390 12.45 6.68 -8.07
CA ASP A 390 12.66 6.32 -9.47
C ASP A 390 13.45 5.00 -9.62
N SER A 391 13.69 4.58 -10.85
CA SER A 391 14.45 3.35 -11.17
C SER A 391 15.93 3.38 -10.71
N THR A 392 16.41 4.51 -10.19
CA THR A 392 17.76 4.66 -9.60
C THR A 392 17.73 4.72 -8.07
N ASP A 393 16.59 4.38 -7.46
CA ASP A 393 16.31 4.47 -6.03
C ASP A 393 16.38 5.92 -5.49
N THR A 394 16.27 6.93 -6.36
CA THR A 394 16.27 8.33 -5.96
C THR A 394 14.85 8.77 -5.62
N GLN A 395 14.66 9.37 -4.44
CA GLN A 395 13.37 9.94 -4.06
C GLN A 395 13.04 11.15 -4.95
N VAL A 396 11.90 11.11 -5.64
CA VAL A 396 11.43 12.15 -6.57
C VAL A 396 10.14 12.84 -6.13
N TRP A 397 9.42 12.27 -5.16
CA TRP A 397 8.23 12.86 -4.57
C TRP A 397 8.12 12.47 -3.09
N LYS A 398 7.60 13.38 -2.27
CA LYS A 398 7.34 13.10 -0.85
C LYS A 398 6.20 13.96 -0.33
N TYR A 399 5.25 13.31 0.35
CA TYR A 399 4.09 13.90 1.00
C TYR A 399 3.91 13.34 2.40
N ILE A 400 3.58 14.19 3.37
CA ILE A 400 3.25 13.77 4.73
C ILE A 400 1.78 14.06 4.99
N ASN A 401 1.01 13.01 5.31
CA ASN A 401 -0.40 13.10 5.63
C ASN A 401 -0.66 14.10 6.78
N PRO A 402 -1.43 15.17 6.53
CA PRO A 402 -1.70 16.20 7.54
C PRO A 402 -2.86 15.84 8.49
N ILE A 403 -3.54 14.70 8.32
CA ILE A 403 -4.76 14.39 9.06
C ILE A 403 -4.43 13.65 10.37
N VAL A 404 -4.86 14.21 11.47
CA VAL A 404 -4.78 13.61 12.81
C VAL A 404 -6.18 13.65 13.45
N ASN A 405 -6.71 12.49 13.84
CA ASN A 405 -8.05 12.38 14.44
C ASN A 405 -9.13 13.14 13.63
N SER A 406 -9.14 12.95 12.32
CA SER A 406 -10.07 13.59 11.35
C SER A 406 -9.93 15.12 11.23
N VAL A 407 -8.86 15.71 11.77
CA VAL A 407 -8.59 17.16 11.72
C VAL A 407 -7.28 17.43 10.99
N PRO A 408 -7.25 18.33 9.99
CA PRO A 408 -6.01 18.72 9.32
C PRO A 408 -5.11 19.58 10.24
N LEU A 409 -3.82 19.26 10.25
CA LEU A 409 -2.77 20.05 10.89
C LEU A 409 -2.43 21.28 10.06
N ALA A 410 -1.92 22.33 10.74
CA ALA A 410 -1.30 23.47 10.06
C ALA A 410 0.19 23.23 9.85
N GLN A 411 0.76 23.92 8.86
CA GLN A 411 2.21 23.99 8.73
C GLN A 411 2.83 24.56 10.01
N GLY A 412 3.88 23.89 10.49
CA GLY A 412 4.56 24.22 11.74
C GLY A 412 4.03 23.44 12.94
N ASP A 413 2.86 22.79 12.84
CA ASP A 413 2.38 21.91 13.91
C ASP A 413 3.24 20.63 13.99
N ASN A 414 3.46 20.18 15.22
CA ASN A 414 4.07 18.88 15.45
C ASN A 414 3.05 17.77 15.26
N ILE A 415 3.41 16.71 14.57
CA ILE A 415 2.59 15.50 14.49
C ILE A 415 2.69 14.78 15.83
N PRO A 416 1.58 14.55 16.55
CA PRO A 416 1.61 13.84 17.82
C PRO A 416 2.08 12.40 17.64
N THR A 417 2.87 11.89 18.59
CA THR A 417 3.28 10.51 18.66
C THR A 417 2.39 9.71 19.62
N SER A 418 2.17 8.45 19.32
CA SER A 418 1.48 7.50 20.19
C SER A 418 2.41 6.33 20.53
N ASN A 419 1.98 5.42 21.43
CA ASN A 419 2.76 4.23 21.77
C ASN A 419 3.04 3.30 20.57
N ASN A 420 2.26 3.43 19.47
CA ASN A 420 2.32 2.56 18.32
C ASN A 420 2.75 3.29 17.01
N GLY A 421 3.23 4.53 17.10
CA GLY A 421 3.64 5.32 15.94
C GLY A 421 3.13 6.76 15.99
N TRP A 422 2.94 7.36 14.82
CA TRP A 422 2.47 8.74 14.70
C TRP A 422 0.95 8.80 14.56
N ALA A 423 0.34 9.87 15.06
CA ALA A 423 -1.11 10.02 15.07
C ALA A 423 -1.73 10.25 13.66
N ASN A 424 -0.91 10.56 12.66
CA ASN A 424 -1.28 10.68 11.25
C ASN A 424 -1.07 9.37 10.46
N ALA A 425 -0.91 8.23 11.15
CA ALA A 425 -0.72 6.93 10.51
C ALA A 425 -1.84 6.60 9.52
N THR A 426 -1.49 5.91 8.46
CA THR A 426 -2.41 5.48 7.41
C THR A 426 -2.04 4.06 6.95
N PHE A 427 -3.03 3.20 6.71
CA PHE A 427 -2.77 1.80 6.39
C PHE A 427 -1.98 1.67 5.09
N ARG A 428 -2.49 2.26 3.99
CA ARG A 428 -1.88 2.31 2.65
C ARG A 428 -2.23 3.61 1.93
N CYS A 429 -1.47 3.93 0.90
CA CYS A 429 -1.86 4.85 -0.14
C CYS A 429 -1.69 4.18 -1.51
N THR A 430 -2.53 4.56 -2.48
CA THR A 430 -2.50 4.03 -3.85
C THR A 430 -2.54 5.18 -4.82
N ARG A 431 -1.66 5.16 -5.84
CA ARG A 431 -1.67 6.17 -6.90
C ARG A 431 -2.30 5.62 -8.16
N TYR A 432 -3.28 6.36 -8.66
CA TYR A 432 -4.00 6.07 -9.90
C TYR A 432 -3.51 6.98 -11.02
N SER A 433 -3.27 6.40 -12.20
CA SER A 433 -2.92 7.15 -13.42
C SER A 433 -4.01 8.19 -13.75
N PRO A 434 -3.68 9.36 -14.35
CA PRO A 434 -4.67 10.32 -14.82
C PRO A 434 -5.65 9.71 -15.83
N ASN A 435 -5.25 8.63 -16.51
CA ASN A 435 -6.05 7.91 -17.49
C ASN A 435 -6.87 6.75 -16.90
N TYR A 436 -6.85 6.58 -15.57
CA TYR A 436 -7.65 5.54 -14.92
C TYR A 436 -9.13 5.71 -15.23
N SER A 437 -9.82 4.63 -15.59
CA SER A 437 -11.21 4.65 -16.09
C SER A 437 -12.17 5.36 -15.12
N ALA A 438 -11.94 5.26 -13.82
CA ALA A 438 -12.68 5.95 -12.79
C ALA A 438 -12.76 7.47 -12.99
N PHE A 439 -11.85 8.07 -13.73
CA PHE A 439 -11.79 9.53 -13.92
C PHE A 439 -12.51 10.02 -15.18
N THR A 440 -12.96 9.11 -16.04
CA THR A 440 -13.61 9.45 -17.31
C THR A 440 -14.86 10.30 -17.09
N GLY A 441 -14.89 11.49 -17.69
CA GLY A 441 -16.01 12.42 -17.62
C GLY A 441 -16.20 13.14 -16.26
N ARG A 442 -15.23 12.99 -15.33
CA ARG A 442 -15.28 13.64 -14.02
C ARG A 442 -14.47 14.93 -13.98
N ASN A 443 -14.88 15.87 -13.14
CA ASN A 443 -14.10 17.06 -12.85
C ASN A 443 -13.02 16.74 -11.82
N LEU A 444 -11.78 16.78 -12.24
CA LEU A 444 -10.59 16.53 -11.41
C LEU A 444 -9.81 17.83 -11.12
N THR A 445 -10.44 18.98 -11.31
CA THR A 445 -9.81 20.27 -10.97
C THR A 445 -9.43 20.29 -9.49
N PRO A 446 -8.14 20.46 -9.15
CA PRO A 446 -7.71 20.47 -7.75
C PRO A 446 -8.35 21.62 -6.98
N GLY A 447 -8.83 21.32 -5.79
CA GLY A 447 -9.32 22.27 -4.80
C GLY A 447 -8.20 22.83 -3.91
N PRO A 448 -8.50 23.15 -2.64
CA PRO A 448 -7.50 23.63 -1.68
C PRO A 448 -6.56 22.48 -1.25
N PHE A 449 -5.44 22.85 -0.62
CA PHE A 449 -4.62 21.92 0.12
C PHE A 449 -5.39 21.36 1.32
N ILE A 450 -5.04 20.15 1.77
CA ILE A 450 -5.68 19.54 2.94
C ILE A 450 -5.13 20.17 4.22
N GLU A 451 -3.81 20.39 4.29
CA GLU A 451 -3.17 21.05 5.42
C GLU A 451 -3.57 22.53 5.52
N LEU A 452 -3.55 23.07 6.73
CA LEU A 452 -3.76 24.49 6.98
C LEU A 452 -2.46 25.27 6.79
N ASN A 453 -2.56 26.49 6.28
CA ASN A 453 -1.42 27.39 6.01
C ASN A 453 -0.32 26.74 5.13
N PRO A 454 -0.66 26.19 3.94
CA PRO A 454 0.29 25.45 3.10
C PRO A 454 1.44 26.30 2.59
N LEU A 455 2.61 25.68 2.36
CA LEU A 455 3.76 26.31 1.73
C LEU A 455 3.64 26.17 0.19
N LEU A 456 3.18 27.23 -0.46
CA LEU A 456 2.82 27.23 -1.89
C LEU A 456 4.02 26.98 -2.83
N SER A 457 5.26 27.29 -2.39
CA SER A 457 6.47 27.16 -3.21
C SER A 457 6.82 25.70 -3.60
N ASN A 458 6.35 24.71 -2.84
CA ASN A 458 6.73 23.32 -3.07
C ASN A 458 5.92 22.63 -4.19
N CYS A 459 4.79 23.23 -4.60
CA CYS A 459 3.98 22.74 -5.72
C CYS A 459 4.43 23.26 -7.10
N GLN A 460 5.51 23.97 -7.18
CA GLN A 460 6.11 24.31 -8.46
C GLN A 460 7.08 23.20 -8.82
N MET A 461 6.70 22.33 -9.81
CA MET A 461 7.74 21.61 -10.54
C MET A 461 8.76 22.66 -10.93
N LEU A 462 10.00 22.50 -10.50
CA LEU A 462 11.13 23.13 -11.14
C LEU A 462 11.29 22.47 -12.51
N SER A 463 10.30 22.65 -13.42
CA SER A 463 10.59 22.50 -14.81
C SER A 463 11.76 23.43 -15.05
N ALA A 464 12.87 22.87 -15.51
CA ALA A 464 13.86 23.68 -16.18
C ALA A 464 13.07 24.45 -17.26
N ILE A 465 12.75 25.74 -16.95
CA ILE A 465 12.00 26.66 -17.81
C ILE A 465 10.46 26.51 -17.75
N ASP A 466 9.83 26.94 -16.66
CA ASP A 466 8.58 27.66 -16.83
C ASP A 466 8.89 28.97 -17.53
N GLU A 467 8.42 29.13 -18.76
CA GLU A 467 8.33 30.43 -19.40
C GLU A 467 7.55 31.35 -18.46
N TYR A 468 8.27 32.17 -17.71
CA TYR A 468 7.65 33.27 -16.99
C TYR A 468 7.08 34.18 -18.08
N GLN A 469 5.79 33.96 -18.45
CA GLN A 469 5.05 34.85 -19.33
C GLN A 469 4.83 36.15 -18.55
N ILE A 470 5.90 36.94 -18.40
CA ILE A 470 5.72 38.36 -18.18
C ILE A 470 5.13 38.88 -19.49
N THR A 471 3.83 38.95 -19.55
CA THR A 471 3.13 39.73 -20.61
C THR A 471 3.43 41.23 -20.39
N ASN A 472 4.68 41.61 -20.62
CA ASN A 472 5.03 42.99 -20.74
C ASN A 472 4.76 43.36 -22.20
N GLN A 473 3.61 43.95 -22.49
CA GLN A 473 3.14 44.33 -23.83
C GLN A 473 4.04 45.38 -24.52
N ASN A 474 5.18 45.78 -23.94
CA ASN A 474 6.02 46.89 -24.45
C ASN A 474 7.51 46.54 -24.57
N ARG A 475 7.90 45.29 -24.70
CA ARG A 475 9.31 44.93 -24.92
C ARG A 475 9.64 44.82 -26.41
N SER A 476 10.80 45.30 -26.79
CA SER A 476 11.28 45.26 -28.16
C SER A 476 12.43 44.27 -28.34
N LEU A 477 12.36 43.41 -29.37
CA LEU A 477 13.41 42.47 -29.69
C LEU A 477 14.68 43.22 -30.13
N LEU A 478 15.80 43.06 -29.41
CA LEU A 478 17.07 43.66 -29.75
C LEU A 478 17.83 42.86 -30.81
N TYR A 479 17.97 41.55 -30.59
CA TYR A 479 18.63 40.63 -31.56
C TYR A 479 18.40 39.17 -31.18
N ILE A 480 18.76 38.28 -32.12
CA ILE A 480 18.67 36.82 -31.96
C ILE A 480 20.10 36.24 -31.96
N THR A 481 20.36 35.27 -31.07
CA THR A 481 21.64 34.55 -31.06
C THR A 481 21.45 33.05 -31.21
N ASP A 482 22.52 32.37 -31.65
CA ASP A 482 22.65 30.92 -31.55
C ASP A 482 23.10 30.49 -30.13
N ILE A 483 23.24 29.17 -29.89
CA ILE A 483 23.68 28.61 -28.61
C ILE A 483 25.09 29.03 -28.17
N LEU A 484 25.87 29.60 -29.07
CA LEU A 484 27.24 30.15 -28.81
C LEU A 484 27.25 31.65 -28.60
N GLY A 485 26.05 32.26 -28.52
CA GLY A 485 25.91 33.72 -28.35
C GLY A 485 26.20 34.56 -29.62
N ARG A 486 26.34 33.96 -30.78
CA ARG A 486 26.59 34.66 -32.05
C ARG A 486 25.28 35.20 -32.60
N LYS A 487 25.24 36.49 -32.95
CA LYS A 487 24.09 37.12 -33.58
C LYS A 487 23.80 36.47 -34.94
N ILE A 488 22.55 36.03 -35.13
CA ILE A 488 22.08 35.41 -36.37
C ILE A 488 20.71 35.93 -36.75
N THR A 489 20.37 35.81 -38.02
CA THR A 489 18.98 35.85 -38.50
C THR A 489 18.33 34.49 -38.27
N THR A 490 17.05 34.40 -38.37
CA THR A 490 16.24 33.18 -38.13
C THR A 490 16.85 31.93 -38.78
N LYS A 491 16.94 30.83 -38.03
CA LYS A 491 17.38 29.51 -38.52
C LYS A 491 16.38 28.46 -38.03
N TYR A 492 15.95 27.54 -38.92
CA TYR A 492 14.98 26.48 -38.62
C TYR A 492 15.66 25.29 -37.90
N ASN A 493 14.86 24.58 -37.12
CA ASN A 493 15.24 23.32 -36.42
C ASN A 493 16.47 23.43 -35.50
N THR A 494 16.78 24.61 -35.02
CA THR A 494 17.88 24.87 -34.06
C THR A 494 17.41 25.81 -32.94
N PRO A 495 17.90 25.64 -31.70
CA PRO A 495 17.59 26.55 -30.61
C PRO A 495 18.14 27.96 -30.88
N LEU A 496 17.28 28.96 -30.78
CA LEU A 496 17.61 30.39 -30.92
C LEU A 496 17.25 31.12 -29.61
N PHE A 497 18.06 32.13 -29.27
CA PHE A 497 17.81 32.99 -28.11
C PHE A 497 17.45 34.40 -28.61
N TYR A 498 16.25 34.84 -28.26
CA TYR A 498 15.69 36.13 -28.54
C TYR A 498 15.97 37.06 -27.37
N ILE A 499 16.77 38.09 -27.55
CA ILE A 499 17.19 39.01 -26.52
C ILE A 499 16.38 40.31 -26.66
N TYR A 500 15.72 40.73 -25.58
CA TYR A 500 14.86 41.91 -25.55
C TYR A 500 15.48 43.09 -24.82
N ASP A 501 14.94 44.28 -25.00
CA ASP A 501 15.43 45.58 -24.44
C ASP A 501 15.26 45.69 -22.91
N ASP A 502 14.38 44.85 -22.33
CA ASP A 502 14.17 44.72 -20.88
C ASP A 502 15.16 43.75 -20.22
N GLY A 503 16.11 43.19 -21.00
CA GLY A 503 17.10 42.23 -20.54
C GLY A 503 16.58 40.77 -20.47
N THR A 504 15.34 40.52 -20.86
CA THR A 504 14.81 39.16 -20.92
C THR A 504 15.32 38.43 -22.13
N VAL A 505 15.39 37.06 -22.00
CA VAL A 505 15.85 36.16 -23.06
C VAL A 505 14.81 35.06 -23.26
N GLU A 506 14.36 34.92 -24.48
CA GLU A 506 13.47 33.78 -24.86
C GLU A 506 14.21 32.79 -25.72
N ARG A 507 14.07 31.51 -25.43
CA ARG A 507 14.53 30.41 -26.28
C ARG A 507 13.40 29.94 -27.19
N LYS A 508 13.62 29.93 -28.51
CA LYS A 508 12.66 29.42 -29.49
C LYS A 508 13.32 28.43 -30.44
N ILE A 509 12.56 27.44 -30.88
CA ILE A 509 12.90 26.55 -31.99
C ILE A 509 11.83 26.75 -33.05
N ILE A 510 12.22 27.27 -34.22
CA ILE A 510 11.31 27.42 -35.36
C ILE A 510 11.40 26.12 -36.14
N ILE A 511 10.28 25.43 -36.28
CA ILE A 511 10.17 24.19 -37.06
C ILE A 511 9.68 24.58 -38.45
N GLU A 512 10.31 24.00 -39.46
CA GLU A 512 9.98 24.23 -40.88
C GLU A 512 8.71 23.47 -41.29
#